data_9f62246167a811fd46367d11eeac41de
#
_entry.id   9f62246167a811fd46367d11eeac41de
#
_cell.length_a   1.000
_cell.length_b   1.000
_cell.length_c   1.000
_cell.angle_alpha   90.00
_cell.angle_beta   90.00
_cell.angle_gamma   90.00
#
_symmetry.space_group_name_H-M   'P 1'
#
loop_
_entity.id
_entity.type
_entity.pdbx_description
1 polymer ?
#
loop_
_entity_poly.entity_id
_entity_poly.type
_entity_poly.pdbx_seq_one_letter_code
_entity_poly.pdbx_strand_id
1 'polypeptide(L)'
;STATAATTSSISSSSNLLCIFVWWTAFSLIASILIGFGFWLPYWLQGLHENSLISFSPFRRCNYPLIDQNGYVQIVLRCIRYESFSDIPSFAWKLTTILVGLGFLFSSFVTMILLFSCCMPRALTSSNTVLLVLSQLLIIIVIVFGCLLYFLGWNTAEFQSICGINDGLFEFDKCYPSFSIYLLGIGVSLLFICLIFGLITSQQLRKSHLQN
;
A
#
# COMPACT_ATOMS: atom_id res chain seq x y z
N SER A 1 49.05 -19.19 -3.69
CA SER A 1 48.11 -18.41 -4.56
C SER A 1 46.64 -18.79 -4.37
N THR A 2 46.31 -19.96 -3.79
CA THR A 2 44.91 -20.42 -3.53
C THR A 2 44.26 -19.73 -2.36
N ALA A 3 44.97 -19.37 -1.31
CA ALA A 3 44.43 -18.70 -0.13
C ALA A 3 43.97 -17.24 -0.41
N THR A 4 44.69 -16.51 -1.28
CA THR A 4 44.37 -15.14 -1.66
C THR A 4 43.08 -15.06 -2.52
N ALA A 5 42.84 -16.05 -3.36
CA ALA A 5 41.65 -16.12 -4.22
C ALA A 5 40.37 -16.42 -3.39
N ALA A 6 40.49 -17.27 -2.36
CA ALA A 6 39.37 -17.59 -1.46
C ALA A 6 38.95 -16.39 -0.61
N THR A 7 39.93 -15.59 -0.12
CA THR A 7 39.64 -14.38 0.68
C THR A 7 38.99 -13.29 -0.15
N THR A 8 39.41 -13.07 -1.39
CA THR A 8 38.82 -12.07 -2.30
C THR A 8 37.39 -12.44 -2.69
N SER A 9 37.08 -13.70 -2.89
CA SER A 9 35.73 -14.16 -3.24
C SER A 9 34.75 -14.01 -2.07
N SER A 10 35.19 -14.25 -0.82
CA SER A 10 34.36 -14.08 0.38
C SER A 10 34.04 -12.60 0.67
N ILE A 11 35.02 -11.70 0.46
CA ILE A 11 34.81 -10.25 0.64
C ILE A 11 33.85 -9.69 -0.40
N SER A 12 33.97 -10.11 -1.66
CA SER A 12 33.06 -9.69 -2.73
C SER A 12 31.63 -10.19 -2.50
N SER A 13 31.44 -11.41 -2.00
CA SER A 13 30.12 -11.95 -1.67
C SER A 13 29.46 -11.19 -0.52
N SER A 14 30.21 -10.81 0.50
CA SER A 14 29.70 -10.05 1.65
C SER A 14 29.30 -8.62 1.29
N SER A 15 30.06 -7.94 0.44
CA SER A 15 29.72 -6.59 -0.04
C SER A 15 28.46 -6.56 -0.90
N ASN A 16 28.28 -7.55 -1.76
CA ASN A 16 27.08 -7.68 -2.59
C ASN A 16 25.83 -7.95 -1.74
N LEU A 17 25.92 -8.78 -0.71
CA LEU A 17 24.81 -9.05 0.20
C LEU A 17 24.39 -7.77 0.94
N LEU A 18 25.35 -6.99 1.45
CA LEU A 18 25.07 -5.74 2.13
C LEU A 18 24.38 -4.73 1.19
N CYS A 19 24.84 -4.63 -0.05
CA CYS A 19 24.25 -3.74 -1.04
C CYS A 19 22.79 -4.11 -1.34
N ILE A 20 22.49 -5.39 -1.57
CA ILE A 20 21.12 -5.89 -1.81
C ILE A 20 20.22 -5.60 -0.60
N PHE A 21 20.73 -5.80 0.60
CA PHE A 21 19.98 -5.54 1.83
C PHE A 21 19.66 -4.05 2.02
N VAL A 22 20.58 -3.16 1.71
CA VAL A 22 20.38 -1.71 1.75
C VAL A 22 19.29 -1.29 0.75
N TRP A 23 19.32 -1.79 -0.48
CA TRP A 23 18.30 -1.53 -1.48
C TRP A 23 16.92 -2.08 -1.05
N TRP A 24 16.87 -3.28 -0.49
CA TRP A 24 15.62 -3.83 0.07
C TRP A 24 15.02 -2.91 1.13
N THR A 25 15.84 -2.45 2.06
CA THR A 25 15.41 -1.54 3.14
C THR A 25 14.94 -0.19 2.56
N ALA A 26 15.68 0.39 1.62
CA ALA A 26 15.33 1.67 1.00
C ALA A 26 13.99 1.59 0.24
N PHE A 27 13.79 0.55 -0.59
CA PHE A 27 12.54 0.37 -1.30
C PHE A 27 11.37 0.06 -0.37
N SER A 28 11.58 -0.70 0.72
CA SER A 28 10.54 -0.93 1.73
C SER A 28 10.11 0.36 2.41
N LEU A 29 11.07 1.26 2.70
CA LEU A 29 10.77 2.58 3.28
C LEU A 29 9.94 3.44 2.33
N ILE A 30 10.36 3.55 1.07
CA ILE A 30 9.64 4.32 0.05
C ILE A 30 8.24 3.74 -0.15
N ALA A 31 8.11 2.41 -0.26
CA ALA A 31 6.84 1.73 -0.40
C ALA A 31 5.89 2.03 0.76
N SER A 32 6.37 1.93 2.01
CA SER A 32 5.55 2.25 3.19
C SER A 32 5.07 3.69 3.21
N ILE A 33 5.92 4.64 2.82
CA ILE A 33 5.56 6.06 2.72
C ILE A 33 4.47 6.26 1.65
N LEU A 34 4.63 5.68 0.47
CA LEU A 34 3.67 5.81 -0.63
C LEU A 34 2.32 5.17 -0.28
N ILE A 35 2.33 4.00 0.35
CA ILE A 35 1.12 3.32 0.83
C ILE A 35 0.42 4.19 1.89
N GLY A 36 1.17 4.76 2.83
CA GLY A 36 0.64 5.65 3.85
C GLY A 36 -0.03 6.89 3.27
N PHE A 37 0.63 7.58 2.34
CA PHE A 37 0.04 8.73 1.64
C PHE A 37 -1.16 8.32 0.79
N GLY A 38 -1.06 7.24 0.02
CA GLY A 38 -2.16 6.71 -0.79
C GLY A 38 -3.38 6.35 0.04
N PHE A 39 -3.19 5.80 1.24
CA PHE A 39 -4.28 5.50 2.17
C PHE A 39 -4.87 6.76 2.82
N TRP A 40 -4.04 7.70 3.26
CA TRP A 40 -4.47 8.85 4.04
C TRP A 40 -5.16 9.94 3.22
N LEU A 41 -4.77 10.11 1.95
CA LEU A 41 -5.29 11.15 1.09
C LEU A 41 -6.71 10.83 0.60
N PRO A 42 -7.61 11.83 0.52
CA PRO A 42 -9.02 11.63 0.17
C PRO A 42 -9.27 11.49 -1.34
N TYR A 43 -8.26 11.24 -2.16
CA TYR A 43 -8.33 11.30 -3.62
C TYR A 43 -8.19 9.93 -4.26
N TRP A 44 -9.04 8.98 -3.86
CA TRP A 44 -9.06 7.65 -4.49
C TRP A 44 -9.83 7.69 -5.80
N LEU A 45 -11.00 8.33 -5.77
CA LEU A 45 -11.84 8.54 -6.93
C LEU A 45 -12.24 10.01 -6.99
N GLN A 46 -12.29 10.57 -8.20
CA GLN A 46 -12.75 11.94 -8.44
C GLN A 46 -13.85 11.94 -9.49
N GLY A 47 -14.88 12.75 -9.24
CA GLY A 47 -16.00 12.99 -10.17
C GLY A 47 -16.26 14.48 -10.30
N LEU A 48 -16.77 14.88 -11.45
CA LEU A 48 -17.19 16.25 -11.71
C LEU A 48 -18.72 16.34 -11.61
N HIS A 49 -19.24 17.15 -10.69
CA HIS A 49 -20.65 17.43 -10.55
C HIS A 49 -20.88 18.95 -10.45
N GLU A 50 -21.70 19.51 -11.34
CA GLU A 50 -22.03 20.95 -11.39
C GLU A 50 -20.81 21.89 -11.25
N ASN A 51 -19.75 21.65 -12.01
CA ASN A 51 -18.48 22.38 -11.95
C ASN A 51 -17.68 22.24 -10.63
N SER A 52 -18.07 21.35 -9.75
CA SER A 52 -17.35 21.05 -8.52
C SER A 52 -16.69 19.67 -8.58
N LEU A 53 -15.42 19.61 -8.21
CA LEU A 53 -14.66 18.35 -8.17
C LEU A 53 -14.94 17.64 -6.84
N ILE A 54 -15.65 16.52 -6.90
CA ILE A 54 -15.98 15.69 -5.74
C ILE A 54 -14.95 14.58 -5.63
N SER A 55 -14.49 14.28 -4.42
CA SER A 55 -13.51 13.21 -4.19
C SER A 55 -13.99 12.25 -3.11
N PHE A 56 -13.81 10.95 -3.39
CA PHE A 56 -14.15 9.86 -2.48
C PHE A 56 -12.93 9.02 -2.14
N SER A 57 -12.81 8.65 -0.87
CA SER A 57 -11.92 7.60 -0.39
C SER A 57 -12.67 6.71 0.61
N PRO A 58 -12.12 5.57 1.04
CA PRO A 58 -12.85 4.64 1.90
C PRO A 58 -13.37 5.24 3.21
N PHE A 59 -12.70 6.26 3.78
CA PHE A 59 -13.07 6.87 5.07
C PHE A 59 -13.09 8.40 5.06
N ARG A 60 -12.89 9.04 3.89
CA ARG A 60 -12.93 10.51 3.71
C ARG A 60 -13.68 10.88 2.44
N ARG A 61 -14.28 12.05 2.46
CA ARG A 61 -14.93 12.66 1.30
C ARG A 61 -14.63 14.16 1.25
N CYS A 62 -14.46 14.68 0.03
CA CYS A 62 -14.26 16.10 -0.22
C CYS A 62 -15.32 16.61 -1.20
N ASN A 63 -15.81 17.84 -0.95
CA ASN A 63 -16.77 18.51 -1.81
C ASN A 63 -18.03 17.65 -2.05
N TYR A 64 -18.62 17.15 -0.98
CA TYR A 64 -19.70 16.16 -1.05
C TYR A 64 -21.08 16.86 -1.10
N PRO A 65 -22.08 16.25 -1.75
CA PRO A 65 -23.44 16.73 -1.79
C PRO A 65 -24.10 16.50 -0.43
N LEU A 66 -24.75 17.55 0.10
CA LEU A 66 -25.74 17.46 1.17
C LEU A 66 -27.10 17.63 0.57
N ILE A 67 -28.00 16.70 0.87
CA ILE A 67 -29.42 16.81 0.51
C ILE A 67 -30.10 17.52 1.66
N ASP A 68 -30.57 18.76 1.43
CA ASP A 68 -31.36 19.51 2.41
C ASP A 68 -32.75 18.85 2.58
N GLN A 69 -33.45 19.18 3.69
CA GLN A 69 -34.78 18.66 3.99
C GLN A 69 -35.81 18.93 2.89
N ASN A 70 -35.54 19.90 2.02
CA ASN A 70 -36.36 20.28 0.86
C ASN A 70 -35.97 19.52 -0.44
N GLY A 71 -35.01 18.57 -0.37
CA GLY A 71 -34.54 17.81 -1.54
C GLY A 71 -33.54 18.54 -2.44
N TYR A 72 -33.10 19.76 -2.08
CA TYR A 72 -32.05 20.46 -2.82
C TYR A 72 -30.67 19.90 -2.47
N VAL A 73 -29.89 19.62 -3.53
CA VAL A 73 -28.51 19.18 -3.41
C VAL A 73 -27.60 20.40 -3.27
N GLN A 74 -26.98 20.58 -2.12
CA GLN A 74 -26.00 21.65 -1.89
C GLN A 74 -24.61 21.04 -1.75
N ILE A 75 -23.65 21.48 -2.58
CA ILE A 75 -22.28 20.99 -2.51
C ILE A 75 -21.54 21.75 -1.39
N VAL A 76 -21.05 21.01 -0.40
CA VAL A 76 -20.21 21.55 0.68
C VAL A 76 -18.76 21.42 0.27
N LEU A 77 -18.10 22.55 -0.02
CA LEU A 77 -16.69 22.64 -0.38
C LEU A 77 -15.78 22.41 0.83
N ARG A 78 -15.80 21.21 1.38
CA ARG A 78 -15.04 20.84 2.56
C ARG A 78 -14.60 19.36 2.49
N CYS A 79 -13.39 19.09 2.98
CA CYS A 79 -12.94 17.71 3.19
C CYS A 79 -13.23 17.30 4.63
N ILE A 80 -13.98 16.22 4.81
CA ILE A 80 -14.29 15.66 6.12
C ILE A 80 -14.01 14.16 6.15
N ARG A 81 -13.77 13.67 7.37
CA ARG A 81 -13.83 12.24 7.68
C ARG A 81 -15.26 11.92 8.14
N TYR A 82 -15.76 10.72 7.89
CA TYR A 82 -17.01 10.27 8.50
C TYR A 82 -16.94 10.39 10.02
N GLU A 83 -18.01 10.86 10.67
CA GLU A 83 -18.02 11.15 12.11
C GLU A 83 -17.78 9.90 12.94
N SER A 84 -18.38 8.79 12.53
CA SER A 84 -18.14 7.48 13.09
C SER A 84 -17.84 6.44 12.01
N PHE A 85 -17.22 5.34 12.41
CA PHE A 85 -16.96 4.23 11.51
C PHE A 85 -18.25 3.58 10.98
N SER A 86 -19.35 3.68 11.73
CA SER A 86 -20.68 3.23 11.32
C SER A 86 -21.25 4.04 10.15
N ASP A 87 -20.89 5.32 10.03
CA ASP A 87 -21.44 6.25 9.04
C ASP A 87 -20.83 6.06 7.64
N ILE A 88 -19.79 5.23 7.52
CA ILE A 88 -19.26 4.84 6.21
C ILE A 88 -20.36 4.08 5.47
N PRO A 89 -20.78 4.55 4.27
CA PRO A 89 -22.02 4.11 3.61
C PRO A 89 -21.98 2.64 3.14
N SER A 90 -20.79 2.09 2.92
CA SER A 90 -20.63 0.71 2.43
C SER A 90 -19.85 -0.16 3.41
N PHE A 91 -20.34 -1.38 3.65
CA PHE A 91 -19.57 -2.39 4.38
C PHE A 91 -18.24 -2.70 3.70
N ALA A 92 -18.21 -2.72 2.37
CA ALA A 92 -16.99 -2.92 1.60
C ALA A 92 -15.96 -1.81 1.87
N TRP A 93 -16.37 -0.54 1.96
CA TRP A 93 -15.47 0.57 2.30
C TRP A 93 -14.98 0.51 3.75
N LYS A 94 -15.81 0.04 4.69
CA LYS A 94 -15.39 -0.23 6.07
C LYS A 94 -14.27 -1.26 6.09
N LEU A 95 -14.44 -2.35 5.37
CA LEU A 95 -13.47 -3.43 5.30
C LEU A 95 -12.19 -2.99 4.57
N THR A 96 -12.31 -2.23 3.48
CA THR A 96 -11.16 -1.61 2.79
C THR A 96 -10.35 -0.74 3.75
N THR A 97 -11.01 0.10 4.53
CA THR A 97 -10.34 0.98 5.50
C THR A 97 -9.53 0.18 6.52
N ILE A 98 -10.10 -0.91 7.04
CA ILE A 98 -9.41 -1.79 7.99
C ILE A 98 -8.22 -2.49 7.32
N LEU A 99 -8.46 -3.14 6.18
CA LEU A 99 -7.44 -3.97 5.53
C LEU A 99 -6.25 -3.12 5.02
N VAL A 100 -6.51 -2.02 4.31
CA VAL A 100 -5.44 -1.16 3.80
C VAL A 100 -4.73 -0.45 4.96
N GLY A 101 -5.47 -0.04 5.99
CA GLY A 101 -4.90 0.55 7.20
C GLY A 101 -3.99 -0.42 7.96
N LEU A 102 -4.42 -1.66 8.17
CA LEU A 102 -3.60 -2.72 8.77
C LEU A 102 -2.38 -3.05 7.89
N GLY A 103 -2.58 -3.15 6.57
CA GLY A 103 -1.49 -3.37 5.62
C GLY A 103 -0.41 -2.28 5.72
N PHE A 104 -0.82 -1.02 5.81
CA PHE A 104 0.09 0.11 6.04
C PHE A 104 0.85 0.00 7.36
N LEU A 105 0.15 -0.30 8.46
CA LEU A 105 0.77 -0.45 9.78
C LEU A 105 1.80 -1.59 9.81
N PHE A 106 1.45 -2.75 9.27
CA PHE A 106 2.37 -3.88 9.19
C PHE A 106 3.55 -3.62 8.26
N SER A 107 3.32 -2.94 7.11
CA SER A 107 4.40 -2.52 6.21
C SER A 107 5.39 -1.60 6.92
N SER A 108 4.90 -0.61 7.67
CA SER A 108 5.73 0.30 8.46
C SER A 108 6.51 -0.45 9.53
N PHE A 109 5.90 -1.42 10.20
CA PHE A 109 6.56 -2.23 11.22
C PHE A 109 7.68 -3.11 10.64
N VAL A 110 7.44 -3.79 9.52
CA VAL A 110 8.48 -4.57 8.81
C VAL A 110 9.61 -3.66 8.34
N THR A 111 9.31 -2.47 7.83
CA THR A 111 10.31 -1.49 7.42
C THR A 111 11.18 -1.04 8.59
N MET A 112 10.59 -0.81 9.75
CA MET A 112 11.34 -0.49 10.97
C MET A 112 12.30 -1.62 11.38
N ILE A 113 11.85 -2.88 11.31
CA ILE A 113 12.73 -4.03 11.59
C ILE A 113 13.90 -4.07 10.60
N LEU A 114 13.66 -3.83 9.31
CA LEU A 114 14.72 -3.79 8.30
C LEU A 114 15.72 -2.66 8.56
N LEU A 115 15.26 -1.47 8.96
CA LEU A 115 16.12 -0.34 9.32
C LEU A 115 17.00 -0.67 10.53
N PHE A 116 16.45 -1.25 11.59
CA PHE A 116 17.23 -1.68 12.76
C PHE A 116 18.23 -2.78 12.40
N SER A 117 17.85 -3.72 11.54
CA SER A 117 18.74 -4.78 11.06
C SER A 117 19.91 -4.23 10.22
N CYS A 118 19.73 -3.11 9.54
CA CYS A 118 20.79 -2.41 8.82
C CYS A 118 21.90 -1.91 9.78
N CYS A 119 21.51 -1.49 11.00
CA CYS A 119 22.45 -1.05 12.05
C CYS A 119 23.09 -2.23 12.80
N MET A 120 22.43 -3.39 12.82
CA MET A 120 22.88 -4.59 13.56
C MET A 120 22.90 -5.84 12.66
N PRO A 121 23.90 -5.97 11.75
CA PRO A 121 23.90 -7.03 10.74
C PRO A 121 23.95 -8.45 11.32
N ARG A 122 24.36 -8.60 12.60
CA ARG A 122 24.33 -9.90 13.30
C ARG A 122 22.92 -10.41 13.61
N ALA A 123 21.88 -9.55 13.55
CA ALA A 123 20.49 -9.95 13.75
C ALA A 123 19.87 -10.63 12.52
N LEU A 124 20.52 -10.54 11.34
CA LEU A 124 20.07 -11.14 10.10
C LEU A 124 20.47 -12.61 10.05
N THR A 125 19.56 -13.47 10.50
CA THR A 125 19.64 -14.92 10.26
C THR A 125 18.78 -15.28 9.04
N SER A 126 19.10 -16.40 8.39
CA SER A 126 18.32 -16.91 7.26
C SER A 126 16.83 -17.09 7.63
N SER A 127 16.55 -17.57 8.83
CA SER A 127 15.18 -17.77 9.33
C SER A 127 14.41 -16.45 9.48
N ASN A 128 15.03 -15.44 10.09
CA ASN A 128 14.39 -14.12 10.28
C ASN A 128 14.13 -13.44 8.93
N THR A 129 15.05 -13.60 7.97
CA THR A 129 14.88 -13.04 6.62
C THR A 129 13.69 -13.67 5.90
N VAL A 130 13.52 -15.00 5.97
CA VAL A 130 12.34 -15.69 5.41
C VAL A 130 11.06 -15.17 6.05
N LEU A 131 11.03 -15.01 7.36
CA LEU A 131 9.84 -14.47 8.06
C LEU A 131 9.48 -13.08 7.57
N LEU A 132 10.46 -12.18 7.37
CA LEU A 132 10.22 -10.83 6.85
C LEU A 132 9.68 -10.87 5.40
N VAL A 133 10.21 -11.75 4.55
CA VAL A 133 9.70 -11.94 3.18
C VAL A 133 8.25 -12.43 3.19
N LEU A 134 7.92 -13.42 4.01
CA LEU A 134 6.55 -13.93 4.14
C LEU A 134 5.60 -12.85 4.68
N SER A 135 6.06 -12.04 5.64
CA SER A 135 5.28 -10.91 6.15
C SER A 135 4.98 -9.88 5.06
N GLN A 136 5.97 -9.53 4.22
CA GLN A 136 5.76 -8.62 3.08
C GLN A 136 4.78 -9.20 2.05
N LEU A 137 4.87 -10.50 1.76
CA LEU A 137 3.90 -11.17 0.86
C LEU A 137 2.47 -11.07 1.42
N LEU A 138 2.29 -11.34 2.71
CA LEU A 138 0.98 -11.23 3.36
C LEU A 138 0.46 -9.79 3.30
N ILE A 139 1.31 -8.79 3.55
CA ILE A 139 0.96 -7.36 3.46
C ILE A 139 0.45 -7.01 2.06
N ILE A 140 1.14 -7.46 1.02
CA ILE A 140 0.72 -7.24 -0.38
C ILE A 140 -0.68 -7.82 -0.60
N ILE A 141 -0.90 -9.07 -0.21
CA ILE A 141 -2.20 -9.75 -0.37
C ILE A 141 -3.31 -8.96 0.33
N VAL A 142 -3.09 -8.54 1.58
CA VAL A 142 -4.07 -7.79 2.37
C VAL A 142 -4.40 -6.44 1.73
N ILE A 143 -3.39 -5.69 1.27
CA ILE A 143 -3.61 -4.38 0.64
C ILE A 143 -4.34 -4.54 -0.70
N VAL A 144 -3.90 -5.46 -1.56
CA VAL A 144 -4.52 -5.71 -2.86
C VAL A 144 -5.98 -6.15 -2.68
N PHE A 145 -6.24 -7.06 -1.75
CA PHE A 145 -7.60 -7.49 -1.44
C PHE A 145 -8.46 -6.34 -0.91
N GLY A 146 -7.92 -5.49 -0.03
CA GLY A 146 -8.59 -4.28 0.45
C GLY A 146 -8.92 -3.31 -0.69
N CYS A 147 -8.02 -3.12 -1.65
CA CYS A 147 -8.26 -2.28 -2.83
C CYS A 147 -9.35 -2.88 -3.74
N LEU A 148 -9.38 -4.20 -3.92
CA LEU A 148 -10.44 -4.86 -4.70
C LEU A 148 -11.81 -4.71 -4.05
N LEU A 149 -11.89 -4.79 -2.72
CA LEU A 149 -13.14 -4.55 -2.00
C LEU A 149 -13.65 -3.12 -2.14
N TYR A 150 -12.78 -2.14 -2.34
CA TYR A 150 -13.20 -0.77 -2.56
C TYR A 150 -14.16 -0.64 -3.76
N PHE A 151 -13.88 -1.36 -4.84
CA PHE A 151 -14.72 -1.38 -6.04
C PHE A 151 -16.12 -1.95 -5.78
N LEU A 152 -16.25 -2.90 -4.85
CA LEU A 152 -17.56 -3.44 -4.47
C LEU A 152 -18.43 -2.44 -3.70
N GLY A 153 -17.81 -1.40 -3.12
CA GLY A 153 -18.50 -0.33 -2.41
C GLY A 153 -19.14 0.72 -3.31
N TRP A 154 -18.96 0.65 -4.62
CA TRP A 154 -19.50 1.62 -5.58
C TRP A 154 -21.01 1.50 -5.80
N ASN A 155 -21.62 0.47 -5.26
CA ASN A 155 -23.08 0.26 -5.35
C ASN A 155 -23.88 1.07 -4.30
N THR A 156 -23.31 2.17 -3.76
CA THR A 156 -24.02 3.06 -2.83
C THR A 156 -24.79 4.14 -3.58
N ALA A 157 -25.98 4.52 -3.07
CA ALA A 157 -26.80 5.55 -3.68
C ALA A 157 -26.07 6.90 -3.78
N GLU A 158 -25.24 7.23 -2.79
CA GLU A 158 -24.42 8.45 -2.77
C GLU A 158 -23.39 8.46 -3.91
N PHE A 159 -22.76 7.32 -4.18
CA PHE A 159 -21.80 7.18 -5.28
C PHE A 159 -22.50 7.21 -6.64
N GLN A 160 -23.60 6.49 -6.79
CA GLN A 160 -24.38 6.40 -8.02
C GLN A 160 -24.95 7.73 -8.47
N SER A 161 -25.41 8.57 -7.53
CA SER A 161 -25.95 9.90 -7.82
C SER A 161 -24.93 10.85 -8.45
N ILE A 162 -23.63 10.65 -8.19
CA ILE A 162 -22.54 11.52 -8.64
C ILE A 162 -21.84 10.97 -9.87
N CYS A 163 -21.49 9.67 -9.83
CA CYS A 163 -20.68 9.05 -10.88
C CYS A 163 -21.49 8.51 -12.03
N GLY A 164 -22.83 8.35 -11.87
CA GLY A 164 -23.68 7.66 -12.85
C GLY A 164 -23.28 6.19 -12.98
N ILE A 165 -24.23 5.32 -13.22
CA ILE A 165 -23.94 3.94 -13.62
C ILE A 165 -24.47 3.79 -15.05
N ASN A 166 -23.57 3.62 -16.00
CA ASN A 166 -23.90 2.93 -17.23
C ASN A 166 -23.74 1.43 -16.96
N ASP A 167 -24.50 0.60 -17.67
CA ASP A 167 -24.68 -0.85 -17.48
C ASP A 167 -23.39 -1.72 -17.42
N GLY A 168 -22.19 -1.13 -17.41
CA GLY A 168 -20.89 -1.77 -17.26
C GLY A 168 -20.28 -1.54 -15.89
N LEU A 169 -19.80 -2.60 -15.25
CA LEU A 169 -19.20 -2.61 -13.90
C LEU A 169 -18.01 -1.63 -13.71
N PHE A 170 -17.47 -1.05 -14.78
CA PHE A 170 -16.28 -0.19 -14.78
C PHE A 170 -16.37 1.01 -15.74
N GLU A 171 -17.50 1.25 -16.40
CA GLU A 171 -17.70 2.43 -17.24
C GLU A 171 -18.34 3.55 -16.42
N PHE A 172 -17.51 4.47 -15.94
CA PHE A 172 -17.97 5.69 -15.29
C PHE A 172 -18.01 6.82 -16.30
N ASP A 173 -19.19 7.39 -16.45
CA ASP A 173 -19.38 8.54 -17.35
C ASP A 173 -18.71 9.81 -16.77
N LYS A 174 -18.58 9.91 -15.44
CA LYS A 174 -18.22 11.15 -14.76
C LYS A 174 -17.13 11.02 -13.69
N CYS A 175 -16.69 9.80 -13.35
CA CYS A 175 -15.71 9.55 -12.32
C CYS A 175 -14.48 8.82 -12.84
N TYR A 176 -13.31 9.15 -12.31
CA TYR A 176 -12.02 8.55 -12.68
C TYR A 176 -11.17 8.29 -11.45
N PRO A 177 -10.31 7.25 -11.48
CA PRO A 177 -9.35 7.00 -10.41
C PRO A 177 -8.37 8.15 -10.30
N SER A 178 -8.06 8.57 -9.07
CA SER A 178 -7.21 9.71 -8.79
C SER A 178 -5.87 9.27 -8.19
N PHE A 179 -4.99 10.23 -7.98
CA PHE A 179 -3.58 9.98 -7.70
C PHE A 179 -3.30 9.15 -6.45
N SER A 180 -4.20 9.13 -5.45
CA SER A 180 -4.02 8.29 -4.24
C SER A 180 -4.03 6.80 -4.56
N ILE A 181 -4.87 6.34 -5.49
CA ILE A 181 -4.87 4.95 -5.96
C ILE A 181 -3.55 4.64 -6.70
N TYR A 182 -3.04 5.57 -7.51
CA TYR A 182 -1.75 5.39 -8.19
C TYR A 182 -0.59 5.32 -7.21
N LEU A 183 -0.57 6.16 -6.16
CA LEU A 183 0.43 6.08 -5.09
C LEU A 183 0.41 4.71 -4.39
N LEU A 184 -0.78 4.21 -4.08
CA LEU A 184 -0.98 2.88 -3.51
C LEU A 184 -0.45 1.79 -4.44
N GLY A 185 -0.80 1.85 -5.73
CA GLY A 185 -0.35 0.92 -6.76
C GLY A 185 1.17 0.91 -6.92
N ILE A 186 1.82 2.07 -6.95
CA ILE A 186 3.28 2.19 -6.99
C ILE A 186 3.90 1.61 -5.72
N GLY A 187 3.35 1.93 -4.53
CA GLY A 187 3.81 1.38 -3.26
C GLY A 187 3.76 -0.15 -3.21
N VAL A 188 2.64 -0.74 -3.65
CA VAL A 188 2.48 -2.20 -3.76
C VAL A 188 3.47 -2.80 -4.77
N SER A 189 3.69 -2.16 -5.91
CA SER A 189 4.67 -2.60 -6.92
C SER A 189 6.09 -2.61 -6.36
N LEU A 190 6.46 -1.61 -5.56
CA LEU A 190 7.74 -1.58 -4.86
C LEU A 190 7.86 -2.70 -3.81
N LEU A 191 6.79 -3.05 -3.11
CA LEU A 191 6.80 -4.21 -2.21
C LEU A 191 7.05 -5.52 -2.95
N PHE A 192 6.54 -5.69 -4.19
CA PHE A 192 6.89 -6.85 -5.02
C PHE A 192 8.39 -6.90 -5.35
N ILE A 193 9.01 -5.76 -5.65
CA ILE A 193 10.46 -5.67 -5.85
C ILE A 193 11.20 -6.04 -4.55
N CYS A 194 10.70 -5.59 -3.40
CA CYS A 194 11.24 -5.94 -2.09
C CYS A 194 11.20 -7.44 -1.81
N LEU A 195 10.14 -8.16 -2.25
CA LEU A 195 10.09 -9.62 -2.15
C LEU A 195 11.26 -10.29 -2.89
N ILE A 196 11.58 -9.81 -4.09
CA ILE A 196 12.69 -10.35 -4.88
C ILE A 196 14.01 -10.16 -4.15
N PHE A 197 14.30 -8.96 -3.64
CA PHE A 197 15.51 -8.69 -2.86
C PHE A 197 15.57 -9.51 -1.58
N GLY A 198 14.46 -9.66 -0.87
CA GLY A 198 14.37 -10.49 0.33
C GLY A 198 14.64 -11.96 0.05
N LEU A 199 14.09 -12.52 -1.04
CA LEU A 199 14.36 -13.90 -1.48
C LEU A 199 15.83 -14.10 -1.84
N ILE A 200 16.46 -13.18 -2.58
CA ILE A 200 17.88 -13.25 -2.93
C ILE A 200 18.73 -13.22 -1.66
N THR A 201 18.43 -12.29 -0.73
CA THR A 201 19.12 -12.18 0.56
C THR A 201 19.02 -13.47 1.37
N SER A 202 17.83 -14.05 1.46
CA SER A 202 17.58 -15.32 2.17
C SER A 202 18.38 -16.48 1.56
N GLN A 203 18.42 -16.58 0.23
CA GLN A 203 19.19 -17.64 -0.45
C GLN A 203 20.70 -17.49 -0.24
N GLN A 204 21.22 -16.26 -0.27
CA GLN A 204 22.65 -16.03 -0.04
C GLN A 204 23.05 -16.35 1.40
N LEU A 205 22.26 -15.96 2.39
CA LEU A 205 22.48 -16.30 3.78
C LEU A 205 22.47 -17.82 4.03
N ARG A 206 21.55 -18.53 3.37
CA ARG A 206 21.47 -20.00 3.45
C ARG A 206 22.71 -20.67 2.87
N LYS A 207 23.22 -20.18 1.73
CA LYS A 207 24.44 -20.72 1.09
C LYS A 207 25.66 -20.51 1.97
N SER A 208 25.82 -19.33 2.58
CA SER A 208 26.93 -19.04 3.49
C SER A 208 26.92 -19.93 4.75
N HIS A 209 25.75 -20.31 5.26
CA HIS A 209 25.59 -21.23 6.38
C HIS A 209 25.95 -22.69 6.06
N LEU A 210 25.82 -23.11 4.79
CA LEU A 210 26.15 -24.46 4.35
C LEU A 210 27.64 -24.63 4.03
N GLN A 211 28.40 -23.54 3.90
CA GLN A 211 29.83 -23.54 3.58
C GLN A 211 30.73 -23.43 4.82
N ASN A 212 30.16 -23.08 5.99
CA ASN A 212 30.82 -23.07 7.30
C ASN A 212 30.47 -24.32 8.11
#